data_0f6c4442c2b05ae2fd082d3dd7b83f27
#
_entry.id   0f6c4442c2b05ae2fd082d3dd7b83f27
#
_cell.length_a   1.000
_cell.length_b   1.000
_cell.length_c   1.000
_cell.angle_alpha   90.00
_cell.angle_beta   90.00
_cell.angle_gamma   90.00
#
_symmetry.space_group_name_H-M   'P 1'
#
loop_
_entity.id
_entity.type
_entity.pdbx_description
1 polymer ?
#
loop_
_entity_poly.entity_id
_entity_poly.type
_entity_poly.pdbx_seq_one_letter_code
_entity_poly.pdbx_strand_id
1 'polypeptide(L)'
;FTAYCSSIMKKRLPVPPTKSALLQVGRQARFLEQGRQMLEKKRDLLTRLVYERLAQYRELRAQTQRELAEAYRWLGIVQMRMGEQMLRQASVGLKPAVAIKVVARSSVGVEYPSVSAEPLPLQPVGLMWTDVSFDEARIRLRELTVTLARLGEAENALWRLLAASRKTQKRVNALKYNIIPRYQATVQHIRAALEEDERNTLFQIKVLRALQSV
;
A
#
# COMPACT_ATOMS: atom_id res chain seq x y z
N PHE A 1 17.11 -25.88 3.29
CA PHE A 1 16.15 -24.77 3.56
C PHE A 1 14.80 -25.29 4.09
N THR A 2 14.31 -26.43 3.61
CA THR A 2 13.02 -27.03 4.05
C THR A 2 13.03 -27.57 5.48
N ALA A 3 14.15 -28.11 5.99
CA ALA A 3 14.27 -28.65 7.35
C ALA A 3 14.30 -27.56 8.42
N TYR A 4 14.89 -26.40 8.15
CA TYR A 4 14.94 -25.25 9.08
C TYR A 4 13.57 -24.57 9.24
N CYS A 5 12.79 -24.49 8.16
CA CYS A 5 11.44 -23.97 8.17
C CYS A 5 10.47 -24.86 9.00
N SER A 6 10.63 -26.17 8.94
CA SER A 6 9.83 -27.13 9.70
C SER A 6 10.08 -27.06 11.24
N SER A 7 11.30 -26.74 11.67
CA SER A 7 11.65 -26.62 13.09
C SER A 7 11.08 -25.35 13.75
N ILE A 8 10.98 -24.24 13.01
CA ILE A 8 10.40 -22.99 13.53
C ILE A 8 8.87 -23.08 13.65
N MET A 9 8.22 -23.89 12.81
CA MET A 9 6.76 -24.07 12.80
C MET A 9 6.21 -24.81 14.01
N LYS A 10 7.00 -25.52 14.80
CA LYS A 10 6.54 -26.38 15.91
C LYS A 10 6.69 -25.78 17.31
N LYS A 11 7.04 -24.52 17.48
CA LYS A 11 7.07 -23.92 18.82
C LYS A 11 5.64 -23.63 19.30
N ARG A 12 5.13 -24.53 20.18
CA ARG A 12 3.85 -24.36 20.89
C ARG A 12 3.92 -23.13 21.79
N LEU A 13 2.76 -22.57 22.12
CA LEU A 13 2.70 -21.53 23.14
C LEU A 13 2.93 -22.15 24.52
N PRO A 14 3.69 -21.51 25.44
CA PRO A 14 3.89 -21.99 26.81
C PRO A 14 2.64 -21.68 27.64
N VAL A 15 1.63 -22.54 27.53
CA VAL A 15 0.36 -22.41 28.23
C VAL A 15 0.09 -23.72 28.98
N PRO A 16 -0.30 -23.68 30.27
CA PRO A 16 -0.63 -24.88 31.03
C PRO A 16 -1.86 -25.59 30.43
N PRO A 17 -1.90 -26.94 30.44
CA PRO A 17 -3.00 -27.72 29.87
C PRO A 17 -4.22 -27.73 30.84
N THR A 18 -5.01 -26.64 30.77
CA THR A 18 -6.26 -26.53 31.59
C THR A 18 -7.46 -26.30 30.68
N LYS A 19 -8.67 -26.67 31.17
CA LYS A 19 -9.94 -26.48 30.43
C LYS A 19 -10.19 -24.99 30.10
N SER A 20 -9.84 -24.08 31.01
CA SER A 20 -9.94 -22.63 30.79
C SER A 20 -8.98 -22.14 29.71
N ALA A 21 -7.73 -22.63 29.74
CA ALA A 21 -6.73 -22.31 28.72
C ALA A 21 -7.13 -22.81 27.32
N LEU A 22 -7.69 -24.02 27.23
CA LEU A 22 -8.24 -24.56 25.98
C LEU A 22 -9.30 -23.66 25.37
N LEU A 23 -10.25 -23.20 26.18
CA LEU A 23 -11.30 -22.29 25.72
C LEU A 23 -10.76 -20.93 25.30
N GLN A 24 -9.79 -20.37 26.02
CA GLN A 24 -9.16 -19.08 25.72
C GLN A 24 -8.34 -19.15 24.43
N VAL A 25 -7.44 -20.12 24.29
CA VAL A 25 -6.60 -20.29 23.11
C VAL A 25 -7.45 -20.63 21.89
N GLY A 26 -8.52 -21.44 22.06
CA GLY A 26 -9.47 -21.76 21.02
C GLY A 26 -10.25 -20.53 20.51
N ARG A 27 -10.66 -19.61 21.42
CA ARG A 27 -11.27 -18.33 21.03
C ARG A 27 -10.29 -17.43 20.27
N GLN A 28 -9.05 -17.35 20.76
CA GLN A 28 -8.01 -16.56 20.10
C GLN A 28 -7.68 -17.13 18.70
N ALA A 29 -7.58 -18.44 18.53
CA ALA A 29 -7.35 -19.08 17.24
C ALA A 29 -8.45 -18.74 16.24
N ARG A 30 -9.72 -18.78 16.65
CA ARG A 30 -10.87 -18.38 15.81
C ARG A 30 -10.83 -16.90 15.45
N PHE A 31 -10.54 -16.03 16.41
CA PHE A 31 -10.40 -14.59 16.16
C PHE A 31 -9.28 -14.27 15.15
N LEU A 32 -8.12 -14.93 15.29
CA LEU A 32 -7.00 -14.77 14.36
C LEU A 32 -7.35 -15.25 12.95
N GLU A 33 -8.12 -16.34 12.84
CA GLU A 33 -8.59 -16.84 11.54
C GLU A 33 -9.55 -15.86 10.87
N GLN A 34 -10.50 -15.28 11.62
CA GLN A 34 -11.38 -14.23 11.10
C GLN A 34 -10.59 -12.98 10.69
N GLY A 35 -9.61 -12.56 11.49
CA GLY A 35 -8.71 -11.47 11.18
C GLY A 35 -7.89 -11.72 9.90
N ARG A 36 -7.41 -12.95 9.69
CA ARG A 36 -6.74 -13.38 8.46
C ARG A 36 -7.65 -13.19 7.25
N GLN A 37 -8.89 -13.69 7.33
CA GLN A 37 -9.86 -13.57 6.22
C GLN A 37 -10.18 -12.11 5.88
N MET A 38 -10.32 -11.23 6.89
CA MET A 38 -10.53 -9.80 6.66
C MET A 38 -9.32 -9.13 6.00
N LEU A 39 -8.10 -9.50 6.42
CA LEU A 39 -6.89 -8.98 5.81
C LEU A 39 -6.68 -9.49 4.38
N GLU A 40 -7.09 -10.73 4.07
CA GLU A 40 -7.09 -11.25 2.70
C GLU A 40 -8.03 -10.45 1.81
N LYS A 41 -9.28 -10.21 2.25
CA LYS A 41 -10.22 -9.34 1.51
C LYS A 41 -9.66 -7.94 1.31
N LYS A 42 -9.02 -7.35 2.35
CA LYS A 42 -8.37 -6.05 2.22
C LYS A 42 -7.23 -6.07 1.19
N ARG A 43 -6.39 -7.11 1.21
CA ARG A 43 -5.32 -7.29 0.23
C ARG A 43 -5.85 -7.36 -1.19
N ASP A 44 -6.92 -8.13 -1.42
CA ASP A 44 -7.49 -8.32 -2.74
C ASP A 44 -8.08 -7.01 -3.29
N LEU A 45 -8.77 -6.23 -2.44
CA LEU A 45 -9.24 -4.90 -2.80
C LEU A 45 -8.09 -3.95 -3.14
N LEU A 46 -7.03 -3.92 -2.32
CA LEU A 46 -5.85 -3.10 -2.59
C LEU A 46 -5.17 -3.50 -3.91
N THR A 47 -5.06 -4.79 -4.17
CA THR A 47 -4.46 -5.32 -5.41
C THR A 47 -5.27 -4.89 -6.63
N ARG A 48 -6.59 -4.99 -6.57
CA ARG A 48 -7.49 -4.52 -7.64
C ARG A 48 -7.30 -3.03 -7.90
N LEU A 49 -7.30 -2.20 -6.85
CA LEU A 49 -7.08 -0.76 -6.97
C LEU A 49 -5.71 -0.42 -7.58
N VAL A 50 -4.66 -1.19 -7.23
CA VAL A 50 -3.33 -1.01 -7.83
C VAL A 50 -3.38 -1.25 -9.34
N TYR A 51 -4.05 -2.30 -9.82
CA TYR A 51 -4.16 -2.57 -11.27
C TYR A 51 -4.95 -1.48 -12.00
N GLU A 52 -6.06 -1.02 -11.42
CA GLU A 52 -6.87 0.07 -11.98
C GLU A 52 -6.05 1.37 -12.10
N ARG A 53 -5.32 1.74 -11.03
CA ARG A 53 -4.47 2.92 -11.03
C ARG A 53 -3.24 2.79 -11.92
N LEU A 54 -2.70 1.59 -12.09
CA LEU A 54 -1.57 1.34 -12.98
C LEU A 54 -1.92 1.61 -14.45
N ALA A 55 -3.12 1.25 -14.89
CA ALA A 55 -3.59 1.55 -16.24
C ALA A 55 -3.66 3.07 -16.47
N GLN A 56 -4.29 3.81 -15.55
CA GLN A 56 -4.37 5.27 -15.59
C GLN A 56 -2.99 5.94 -15.58
N TYR A 57 -2.07 5.47 -14.74
CA TYR A 57 -0.71 5.97 -14.68
C TYR A 57 0.04 5.80 -16.00
N ARG A 58 -0.09 4.64 -16.65
CA ARG A 58 0.58 4.38 -17.93
C ARG A 58 0.12 5.33 -19.03
N GLU A 59 -1.17 5.59 -19.09
CA GLU A 59 -1.77 6.51 -20.05
C GLU A 59 -1.31 7.95 -19.80
N LEU A 60 -1.42 8.43 -18.55
CA LEU A 60 -0.93 9.76 -18.15
C LEU A 60 0.56 9.93 -18.42
N ARG A 61 1.37 8.91 -18.16
CA ARG A 61 2.80 8.94 -18.43
C ARG A 61 3.09 9.08 -19.92
N ALA A 62 2.40 8.32 -20.76
CA ALA A 62 2.56 8.41 -22.22
C ALA A 62 2.13 9.79 -22.76
N GLN A 63 1.05 10.35 -22.23
CA GLN A 63 0.60 11.71 -22.55
C GLN A 63 1.64 12.74 -22.12
N THR A 64 2.10 12.70 -20.88
CA THR A 64 3.10 13.64 -20.36
C THR A 64 4.40 13.59 -21.14
N GLN A 65 4.84 12.41 -21.60
CA GLN A 65 6.04 12.30 -22.44
C GLN A 65 5.90 13.01 -23.80
N ARG A 66 4.71 12.95 -24.42
CA ARG A 66 4.43 13.67 -25.68
C ARG A 66 4.43 15.18 -25.45
N GLU A 67 3.69 15.64 -24.44
CA GLU A 67 3.62 17.07 -24.09
C GLU A 67 4.99 17.63 -23.68
N LEU A 68 5.80 16.82 -22.98
CA LEU A 68 7.18 17.17 -22.64
C LEU A 68 8.03 17.41 -23.91
N ALA A 69 7.96 16.48 -24.86
CA ALA A 69 8.70 16.62 -26.12
C ALA A 69 8.30 17.88 -26.91
N GLU A 70 6.99 18.16 -26.94
CA GLU A 70 6.47 19.39 -27.60
C GLU A 70 6.92 20.66 -26.88
N ALA A 71 6.81 20.72 -25.55
CA ALA A 71 7.21 21.85 -24.75
C ALA A 71 8.71 22.16 -24.91
N TYR A 72 9.57 21.13 -24.89
CA TYR A 72 11.01 21.31 -25.12
C TYR A 72 11.33 21.69 -26.54
N ARG A 73 10.59 21.21 -27.55
CA ARG A 73 10.74 21.65 -28.94
C ARG A 73 10.48 23.15 -29.08
N TRP A 74 9.38 23.62 -28.49
CA TRP A 74 9.07 25.07 -28.52
C TRP A 74 10.09 25.89 -27.76
N LEU A 75 10.56 25.41 -26.60
CA LEU A 75 11.63 26.08 -25.86
C LEU A 75 12.92 26.19 -26.68
N GLY A 76 13.28 25.13 -27.40
CA GLY A 76 14.43 25.19 -28.33
C GLY A 76 14.26 26.21 -29.46
N ILE A 77 13.05 26.35 -30.03
CA ILE A 77 12.74 27.37 -31.05
C ILE A 77 12.89 28.78 -30.45
N VAL A 78 12.39 28.99 -29.23
CA VAL A 78 12.55 30.29 -28.53
C VAL A 78 14.01 30.60 -28.29
N GLN A 79 14.82 29.65 -27.84
CA GLN A 79 16.25 29.85 -27.63
C GLN A 79 16.98 30.22 -28.92
N MET A 80 16.62 29.58 -30.05
CA MET A 80 17.22 29.91 -31.34
C MET A 80 16.83 31.30 -31.84
N ARG A 81 15.60 31.79 -31.58
CA ARG A 81 15.10 33.08 -32.07
C ARG A 81 15.49 34.26 -31.18
N MET A 82 15.35 34.09 -29.86
CA MET A 82 15.59 35.20 -28.91
C MET A 82 16.99 35.18 -28.30
N GLY A 83 17.64 34.03 -28.29
CA GLY A 83 18.90 33.83 -27.56
C GLY A 83 18.69 33.66 -26.05
N GLU A 84 19.69 33.07 -25.38
CA GLU A 84 19.60 32.70 -23.96
C GLU A 84 19.49 33.93 -23.05
N GLN A 85 20.18 35.01 -23.34
CA GLN A 85 20.22 36.21 -22.49
C GLN A 85 18.86 36.92 -22.44
N MET A 86 18.21 37.07 -23.60
CA MET A 86 16.87 37.67 -23.70
C MET A 86 15.81 36.79 -23.05
N LEU A 87 15.90 35.48 -23.23
CA LEU A 87 14.99 34.51 -22.57
C LEU A 87 15.07 34.60 -21.04
N ARG A 88 16.28 34.71 -20.49
CA ARG A 88 16.48 34.89 -19.04
C ARG A 88 15.90 36.24 -18.58
N GLN A 89 16.09 37.32 -19.26
CA GLN A 89 15.50 38.61 -18.90
C GLN A 89 13.96 38.57 -18.94
N ALA A 90 13.39 38.01 -20.00
CA ALA A 90 11.95 37.87 -20.13
C ALA A 90 11.34 36.98 -19.04
N SER A 91 12.08 35.96 -18.55
CA SER A 91 11.60 35.03 -17.51
C SER A 91 11.49 35.65 -16.11
N VAL A 92 12.29 36.68 -15.79
CA VAL A 92 12.31 37.32 -14.46
C VAL A 92 11.00 38.01 -14.12
N GLY A 93 10.29 38.53 -15.12
CA GLY A 93 9.02 39.22 -14.93
C GLY A 93 7.77 38.34 -14.95
N LEU A 94 7.92 37.01 -15.12
CA LEU A 94 6.77 36.11 -15.25
C LEU A 94 6.09 35.82 -13.90
N LYS A 95 4.77 35.94 -13.89
CA LYS A 95 3.96 35.49 -12.76
C LYS A 95 3.63 34.00 -12.87
N PRO A 96 3.32 33.34 -11.74
CA PRO A 96 2.92 31.95 -11.74
C PRO A 96 1.75 31.69 -12.70
N ALA A 97 1.90 30.66 -13.55
CA ALA A 97 0.92 30.29 -14.57
C ALA A 97 0.01 29.11 -14.13
N VAL A 98 0.31 28.47 -13.00
CA VAL A 98 -0.47 27.34 -12.46
C VAL A 98 -0.55 27.49 -10.94
N ALA A 99 -1.75 27.32 -10.40
CA ALA A 99 -1.98 27.15 -8.96
C ALA A 99 -2.17 25.69 -8.64
N ILE A 100 -1.37 25.17 -7.70
CA ILE A 100 -1.43 23.77 -7.29
C ILE A 100 -1.90 23.70 -5.83
N LYS A 101 -3.02 22.99 -5.59
CA LYS A 101 -3.51 22.66 -4.26
C LYS A 101 -3.38 21.16 -4.02
N VAL A 102 -2.81 20.78 -2.88
CA VAL A 102 -2.64 19.38 -2.48
C VAL A 102 -3.55 19.10 -1.29
N VAL A 103 -4.45 18.11 -1.45
CA VAL A 103 -5.39 17.68 -0.41
C VAL A 103 -5.19 16.20 -0.15
N ALA A 104 -5.19 15.80 1.12
CA ALA A 104 -5.12 14.37 1.46
C ALA A 104 -6.45 13.69 1.15
N ARG A 105 -6.42 12.58 0.41
CA ARG A 105 -7.55 11.66 0.20
C ARG A 105 -7.22 10.30 0.78
N SER A 106 -8.25 9.60 1.26
CA SER A 106 -8.10 8.23 1.79
C SER A 106 -8.91 7.24 0.97
N SER A 107 -8.32 6.09 0.65
CA SER A 107 -9.01 4.96 0.02
C SER A 107 -8.57 3.65 0.67
N VAL A 108 -9.54 2.84 1.13
CA VAL A 108 -9.31 1.55 1.82
C VAL A 108 -8.34 1.68 3.00
N GLY A 109 -8.36 2.85 3.70
CA GLY A 109 -7.46 3.15 4.82
C GLY A 109 -6.00 3.40 4.41
N VAL A 110 -5.78 3.85 3.18
CA VAL A 110 -4.51 4.36 2.67
C VAL A 110 -4.69 5.81 2.29
N GLU A 111 -3.90 6.68 2.89
CA GLU A 111 -3.90 8.11 2.58
C GLU A 111 -2.91 8.39 1.44
N TYR A 112 -3.35 9.16 0.45
CA TYR A 112 -2.52 9.65 -0.65
C TYR A 112 -2.89 11.08 -1.00
N PRO A 113 -1.94 11.88 -1.53
CA PRO A 113 -2.23 13.24 -1.95
C PRO A 113 -3.11 13.22 -3.20
N SER A 114 -4.11 14.09 -3.23
CA SER A 114 -4.86 14.47 -4.43
C SER A 114 -4.45 15.89 -4.81
N VAL A 115 -4.11 16.07 -6.07
CA VAL A 115 -3.58 17.34 -6.59
C VAL A 115 -4.62 17.98 -7.48
N SER A 116 -5.05 19.21 -7.13
CA SER A 116 -5.83 20.07 -8.01
C SER A 116 -4.91 21.09 -8.63
N ALA A 117 -4.68 21.01 -9.93
CA ALA A 117 -3.88 21.97 -10.69
C ALA A 117 -4.83 22.82 -11.55
N GLU A 118 -4.89 24.09 -11.24
CA GLU A 118 -5.72 25.08 -11.94
C GLU A 118 -4.81 25.97 -12.81
N PRO A 119 -4.99 26.01 -14.14
CA PRO A 119 -4.26 26.91 -15.00
C PRO A 119 -4.72 28.36 -14.74
N LEU A 120 -3.78 29.24 -14.42
CA LEU A 120 -4.03 30.66 -14.30
C LEU A 120 -3.93 31.36 -15.66
N PRO A 121 -4.61 32.50 -15.87
CA PRO A 121 -4.49 33.28 -17.07
C PRO A 121 -3.05 33.76 -17.25
N LEU A 122 -2.50 33.53 -18.44
CA LEU A 122 -1.17 34.05 -18.79
C LEU A 122 -1.22 35.57 -18.89
N GLN A 123 -0.37 36.25 -18.15
CA GLN A 123 -0.27 37.70 -18.27
C GLN A 123 0.52 38.06 -19.53
N PRO A 124 0.11 39.13 -20.27
CA PRO A 124 0.86 39.65 -21.41
C PRO A 124 2.26 40.09 -20.96
N VAL A 125 3.26 39.74 -21.73
CA VAL A 125 4.64 40.18 -21.56
C VAL A 125 4.90 41.29 -22.60
N GLY A 126 5.81 42.22 -22.30
CA GLY A 126 6.07 43.37 -23.15
C GLY A 126 6.40 42.97 -24.58
N LEU A 127 5.56 43.43 -25.50
CA LEU A 127 5.60 43.13 -26.95
C LEU A 127 6.92 43.45 -27.65
N MET A 128 7.73 44.31 -27.06
CA MET A 128 8.93 44.86 -27.73
C MET A 128 10.13 43.91 -27.73
N TRP A 129 10.09 42.87 -26.89
CA TRP A 129 11.25 41.96 -26.67
C TRP A 129 10.91 40.49 -26.74
N THR A 130 9.64 40.14 -27.02
CA THR A 130 9.18 38.75 -27.05
C THR A 130 8.61 38.41 -28.43
N ASP A 131 8.90 37.19 -28.88
CA ASP A 131 8.38 36.63 -30.13
C ASP A 131 7.14 35.75 -29.85
N VAL A 132 6.30 35.56 -30.84
CA VAL A 132 5.13 34.67 -30.80
C VAL A 132 5.51 33.26 -30.33
N SER A 133 6.70 32.78 -30.71
CA SER A 133 7.22 31.50 -30.24
C SER A 133 7.36 31.40 -28.71
N PHE A 134 7.64 32.53 -28.04
CA PHE A 134 7.73 32.60 -26.58
C PHE A 134 6.37 32.39 -25.91
N ASP A 135 5.32 32.99 -26.44
CA ASP A 135 3.98 32.80 -25.88
C ASP A 135 3.46 31.37 -26.08
N GLU A 136 3.73 30.78 -27.25
CA GLU A 136 3.41 29.36 -27.50
C GLU A 136 4.18 28.44 -26.54
N ALA A 137 5.47 28.67 -26.33
CA ALA A 137 6.24 27.91 -25.36
C ALA A 137 5.67 28.02 -23.93
N ARG A 138 5.22 29.22 -23.52
CA ARG A 138 4.56 29.42 -22.21
C ARG A 138 3.27 28.64 -22.10
N ILE A 139 2.45 28.59 -23.15
CA ILE A 139 1.20 27.82 -23.15
C ILE A 139 1.53 26.34 -23.00
N ARG A 140 2.45 25.80 -23.78
CA ARG A 140 2.84 24.38 -23.72
C ARG A 140 3.47 23.99 -22.37
N LEU A 141 4.32 24.85 -21.81
CA LEU A 141 4.91 24.63 -20.49
C LEU A 141 3.85 24.66 -19.37
N ARG A 142 2.85 25.53 -19.47
CA ARG A 142 1.73 25.57 -18.54
C ARG A 142 0.90 24.27 -18.59
N GLU A 143 0.54 23.80 -19.78
CA GLU A 143 -0.19 22.55 -19.99
C GLU A 143 0.62 21.37 -19.45
N LEU A 144 1.90 21.28 -19.78
CA LEU A 144 2.82 20.28 -19.25
C LEU A 144 2.88 20.30 -17.71
N THR A 145 2.90 21.48 -17.10
CA THR A 145 2.95 21.58 -15.62
C THR A 145 1.69 20.98 -14.98
N VAL A 146 0.52 21.19 -15.58
CA VAL A 146 -0.74 20.60 -15.10
C VAL A 146 -0.74 19.08 -15.23
N THR A 147 -0.27 18.55 -16.36
CA THR A 147 -0.20 17.09 -16.57
C THR A 147 0.87 16.43 -15.71
N LEU A 148 2.01 17.08 -15.47
CA LEU A 148 3.03 16.64 -14.53
C LEU A 148 2.50 16.57 -13.10
N ALA A 149 1.70 17.55 -12.66
CA ALA A 149 1.09 17.55 -11.35
C ALA A 149 0.13 16.35 -11.17
N ARG A 150 -0.69 16.06 -12.18
CA ARG A 150 -1.58 14.86 -12.21
C ARG A 150 -0.78 13.56 -12.25
N LEU A 151 0.29 13.50 -13.01
CA LEU A 151 1.18 12.34 -13.05
C LEU A 151 1.80 12.07 -11.67
N GLY A 152 2.28 13.12 -10.99
CA GLY A 152 2.84 13.02 -9.65
C GLY A 152 1.81 12.53 -8.61
N GLU A 153 0.54 12.97 -8.72
CA GLU A 153 -0.56 12.42 -7.91
C GLU A 153 -0.73 10.92 -8.14
N ALA A 154 -0.86 10.51 -9.41
CA ALA A 154 -1.08 9.12 -9.78
C ALA A 154 0.08 8.21 -9.33
N GLU A 155 1.31 8.67 -9.47
CA GLU A 155 2.51 7.96 -9.05
C GLU A 155 2.57 7.79 -7.52
N ASN A 156 2.37 8.87 -6.76
CA ASN A 156 2.34 8.81 -5.29
C ASN A 156 1.22 7.90 -4.77
N ALA A 157 0.01 7.98 -5.36
CA ALA A 157 -1.09 7.12 -5.00
C ALA A 157 -0.74 5.64 -5.25
N LEU A 158 -0.14 5.32 -6.40
CA LEU A 158 0.29 3.99 -6.76
C LEU A 158 1.33 3.44 -5.77
N TRP A 159 2.37 4.22 -5.45
CA TRP A 159 3.41 3.82 -4.49
C TRP A 159 2.85 3.53 -3.11
N ARG A 160 1.96 4.40 -2.59
CA ARG A 160 1.34 4.21 -1.28
C ARG A 160 0.43 2.97 -1.25
N LEU A 161 -0.37 2.75 -2.30
CA LEU A 161 -1.21 1.54 -2.43
C LEU A 161 -0.36 0.26 -2.51
N LEU A 162 0.73 0.27 -3.28
CA LEU A 162 1.66 -0.86 -3.36
C LEU A 162 2.32 -1.16 -2.02
N ALA A 163 2.79 -0.13 -1.31
CA ALA A 163 3.37 -0.29 0.02
C ALA A 163 2.37 -0.87 1.01
N ALA A 164 1.12 -0.39 1.01
CA ALA A 164 0.04 -0.90 1.85
C ALA A 164 -0.33 -2.35 1.50
N SER A 165 -0.41 -2.69 0.20
CA SER A 165 -0.67 -4.06 -0.27
C SER A 165 0.45 -5.01 0.19
N ARG A 166 1.71 -4.65 0.00
CA ARG A 166 2.87 -5.44 0.48
C ARG A 166 2.86 -5.62 2.00
N LYS A 167 2.55 -4.58 2.76
CA LYS A 167 2.44 -4.65 4.23
C LYS A 167 1.30 -5.58 4.66
N THR A 168 0.15 -5.51 4.00
CA THR A 168 -1.01 -6.39 4.27
C THR A 168 -0.67 -7.84 3.91
N GLN A 169 -0.03 -8.09 2.77
CA GLN A 169 0.42 -9.42 2.36
C GLN A 169 1.38 -10.05 3.39
N LYS A 170 2.35 -9.28 3.90
CA LYS A 170 3.26 -9.77 4.96
C LYS A 170 2.49 -10.18 6.22
N ARG A 171 1.47 -9.40 6.62
CA ARG A 171 0.62 -9.72 7.79
C ARG A 171 -0.20 -10.98 7.55
N VAL A 172 -0.81 -11.12 6.37
CA VAL A 172 -1.56 -12.33 5.99
C VAL A 172 -0.65 -13.55 6.03
N ASN A 173 0.54 -13.48 5.46
CA ASN A 173 1.49 -14.57 5.45
C ASN A 173 1.95 -14.95 6.87
N ALA A 174 2.22 -13.96 7.73
CA ALA A 174 2.59 -14.20 9.12
C ALA A 174 1.47 -14.91 9.91
N LEU A 175 0.22 -14.50 9.72
CA LEU A 175 -0.93 -15.17 10.33
C LEU A 175 -1.09 -16.58 9.79
N LYS A 176 -1.10 -16.76 8.47
CA LYS A 176 -1.36 -18.03 7.81
C LYS A 176 -0.31 -19.10 8.10
N TYR A 177 0.98 -18.74 8.05
CA TYR A 177 2.05 -19.71 8.10
C TYR A 177 2.76 -19.81 9.46
N ASN A 178 2.65 -18.82 10.31
CA ASN A 178 3.35 -18.82 11.59
C ASN A 178 2.37 -18.83 12.79
N ILE A 179 1.49 -17.83 12.88
CA ILE A 179 0.71 -17.61 14.11
C ILE A 179 -0.42 -18.64 14.24
N ILE A 180 -1.28 -18.79 13.23
CA ILE A 180 -2.44 -19.69 13.29
C ILE A 180 -2.01 -21.14 13.51
N PRO A 181 -1.03 -21.72 12.81
CA PRO A 181 -0.59 -23.10 13.05
C PRO A 181 -0.05 -23.33 14.46
N ARG A 182 0.61 -22.33 15.06
CA ARG A 182 1.08 -22.41 16.46
C ARG A 182 -0.08 -22.50 17.44
N TYR A 183 -1.11 -21.69 17.26
CA TYR A 183 -2.32 -21.74 18.10
C TYR A 183 -3.06 -23.07 17.93
N GLN A 184 -3.22 -23.55 16.70
CA GLN A 184 -3.86 -24.84 16.41
C GLN A 184 -3.10 -26.01 17.05
N ALA A 185 -1.77 -26.04 16.91
CA ALA A 185 -0.91 -27.05 17.54
C ALA A 185 -1.00 -27.01 19.08
N THR A 186 -1.11 -25.81 19.66
CA THR A 186 -1.30 -25.64 21.11
C THR A 186 -2.66 -26.15 21.56
N VAL A 187 -3.73 -25.84 20.83
CA VAL A 187 -5.08 -26.36 21.12
C VAL A 187 -5.12 -27.89 21.08
N GLN A 188 -4.51 -28.49 20.05
CA GLN A 188 -4.42 -29.96 19.94
C GLN A 188 -3.65 -30.57 21.10
N HIS A 189 -2.54 -29.98 21.51
CA HIS A 189 -1.74 -30.45 22.62
C HIS A 189 -2.50 -30.37 23.95
N ILE A 190 -3.14 -29.24 24.25
CA ILE A 190 -3.93 -29.09 25.49
C ILE A 190 -5.08 -30.10 25.51
N ARG A 191 -5.75 -30.32 24.37
CA ARG A 191 -6.82 -31.32 24.28
C ARG A 191 -6.31 -32.73 24.57
N ALA A 192 -5.21 -33.15 23.95
CA ALA A 192 -4.61 -34.45 24.15
C ALA A 192 -4.15 -34.65 25.62
N ALA A 193 -3.58 -33.62 26.26
CA ALA A 193 -3.18 -33.68 27.66
C ALA A 193 -4.41 -33.83 28.59
N LEU A 194 -5.49 -33.10 28.33
CA LEU A 194 -6.73 -33.23 29.12
C LEU A 194 -7.41 -34.60 28.95
N GLU A 195 -7.40 -35.17 27.73
CA GLU A 195 -7.90 -36.49 27.44
C GLU A 195 -7.10 -37.57 28.19
N GLU A 196 -5.77 -37.40 28.25
CA GLU A 196 -4.91 -38.33 29.00
C GLU A 196 -5.12 -38.24 30.51
N ASP A 197 -5.27 -37.03 31.05
CA ASP A 197 -5.61 -36.84 32.48
C ASP A 197 -6.97 -37.45 32.83
N GLU A 198 -7.99 -37.33 31.96
CA GLU A 198 -9.29 -37.96 32.14
C GLU A 198 -9.19 -39.51 32.12
N ARG A 199 -8.39 -40.10 31.20
CA ARG A 199 -8.13 -41.55 31.18
C ARG A 199 -7.46 -42.03 32.46
N ASN A 200 -6.42 -41.33 32.91
CA ASN A 200 -5.69 -41.65 34.12
C ASN A 200 -6.62 -41.63 35.36
N THR A 201 -7.47 -40.60 35.44
CA THR A 201 -8.46 -40.50 36.52
C THR A 201 -9.46 -41.67 36.51
N LEU A 202 -9.98 -42.04 35.34
CA LEU A 202 -10.88 -43.18 35.19
C LEU A 202 -10.20 -44.50 35.54
N PHE A 203 -8.93 -44.66 35.16
CA PHE A 203 -8.14 -45.84 35.53
C PHE A 203 -7.95 -45.94 37.05
N GLN A 204 -7.59 -44.85 37.74
CA GLN A 204 -7.45 -44.78 39.18
C GLN A 204 -8.76 -45.14 39.89
N ILE A 205 -9.91 -44.64 39.43
CA ILE A 205 -11.23 -44.96 39.97
C ILE A 205 -11.54 -46.45 39.82
N LYS A 206 -11.20 -47.07 38.67
CA LYS A 206 -11.38 -48.51 38.45
C LYS A 206 -10.54 -49.34 39.41
N VAL A 207 -9.28 -48.99 39.61
CA VAL A 207 -8.38 -49.68 40.54
C VAL A 207 -8.89 -49.55 41.97
N LEU A 208 -9.33 -48.39 42.42
CA LEU A 208 -9.90 -48.18 43.75
C LEU A 208 -11.19 -49.02 43.98
N ARG A 209 -12.07 -49.09 42.98
CA ARG A 209 -13.27 -49.93 43.05
C ARG A 209 -12.94 -51.48 43.18
N ALA A 210 -11.94 -51.92 42.41
CA ALA A 210 -11.46 -53.27 42.44
C ALA A 210 -10.89 -53.64 43.83
N LEU A 211 -10.19 -52.73 44.49
CA LEU A 211 -9.65 -52.91 45.84
C LEU A 211 -10.74 -52.88 46.93
N GLN A 212 -11.86 -52.18 46.70
CA GLN A 212 -13.00 -52.17 47.64
C GLN A 212 -13.94 -53.37 47.51
N SER A 213 -13.84 -54.17 46.45
CA SER A 213 -14.67 -55.37 46.20
C SER A 213 -13.99 -56.65 46.64
N VAL A 214 -12.84 -56.59 47.29
CA VAL A 214 -12.11 -57.66 47.97
C VAL A 214 -12.23 -57.45 49.49
#